data_475e2fc429af1d43cb95f97d2d0f65b7
#
_entry.id   475e2fc429af1d43cb95f97d2d0f65b7
#
_cell.length_a   1.000
_cell.length_b   1.000
_cell.length_c   1.000
_cell.angle_alpha   90.00
_cell.angle_beta   90.00
_cell.angle_gamma   90.00
#
_symmetry.space_group_name_H-M   'P 1'
#
loop_
_entity.id
_entity.type
_entity.pdbx_description
1 polymer ?
#
loop_
_entity_poly.entity_id
_entity_poly.type
_entity_poly.pdbx_seq_one_letter_code
_entity_poly.pdbx_strand_id
1 'polypeptide(L)'
;MKNKIFSIILNDLTKFFSLSTIFFFFILYIFFSYKNTRFDLTSDKRYTLSTSSIKTIKSINNPVSFKIFLSGDLPPGMRYLKSEINRIMIDIKYHNKKNISYQFIDLDNLSDNEKNLYIDKLISKNINPTDLVYNTEKGRIIKRVFPGILINSGNKEESILLLTGDKNFSP
;
A
#
# COMPACT_ATOMS: atom_id res chain seq x y z
N MET A 1 -22.57 -11.11 -62.08
CA MET A 1 -21.13 -10.87 -61.78
C MET A 1 -20.88 -9.67 -60.87
N LYS A 2 -21.52 -8.51 -61.09
CA LYS A 2 -21.35 -7.30 -60.21
C LYS A 2 -21.65 -7.52 -58.74
N ASN A 3 -22.70 -8.25 -58.36
CA ASN A 3 -23.06 -8.46 -56.96
C ASN A 3 -22.06 -9.30 -56.15
N LYS A 4 -21.34 -10.23 -56.85
CA LYS A 4 -20.35 -11.08 -56.19
C LYS A 4 -19.05 -10.31 -55.90
N ILE A 5 -18.67 -9.39 -56.75
CA ILE A 5 -17.53 -8.52 -56.56
C ILE A 5 -17.78 -7.51 -55.43
N PHE A 6 -19.01 -6.95 -55.41
CA PHE A 6 -19.43 -6.03 -54.38
C PHE A 6 -19.43 -6.67 -52.95
N SER A 7 -19.92 -7.91 -52.84
CA SER A 7 -19.92 -8.63 -51.56
C SER A 7 -18.50 -8.98 -51.06
N ILE A 8 -17.58 -9.26 -51.95
CA ILE A 8 -16.18 -9.51 -51.58
C ILE A 8 -15.52 -8.23 -51.03
N ILE A 9 -15.70 -7.11 -51.74
CA ILE A 9 -15.15 -5.81 -51.31
C ILE A 9 -15.74 -5.40 -49.96
N LEU A 10 -17.06 -5.58 -49.74
CA LEU A 10 -17.72 -5.27 -48.49
C LEU A 10 -17.17 -6.13 -47.32
N ASN A 11 -16.95 -7.42 -47.58
CA ASN A 11 -16.40 -8.35 -46.58
C ASN A 11 -14.95 -8.01 -46.18
N ASP A 12 -14.14 -7.61 -47.17
CA ASP A 12 -12.74 -7.20 -46.87
C ASP A 12 -12.70 -5.84 -46.16
N LEU A 13 -13.60 -4.93 -46.48
CA LEU A 13 -13.76 -3.65 -45.80
C LEU A 13 -14.16 -3.84 -44.33
N THR A 14 -15.12 -4.72 -44.05
CA THR A 14 -15.57 -5.02 -42.69
C THR A 14 -14.47 -5.68 -41.85
N LYS A 15 -13.66 -6.57 -42.45
CA LYS A 15 -12.49 -7.17 -41.79
C LYS A 15 -11.43 -6.12 -41.47
N PHE A 16 -11.17 -5.20 -42.41
CA PHE A 16 -10.22 -4.11 -42.19
C PHE A 16 -10.66 -3.19 -41.06
N PHE A 17 -11.94 -2.80 -40.99
CA PHE A 17 -12.47 -2.01 -39.88
C PHE A 17 -12.41 -2.77 -38.56
N SER A 18 -12.73 -4.06 -38.54
CA SER A 18 -12.63 -4.89 -37.34
C SER A 18 -11.18 -4.97 -36.82
N LEU A 19 -10.21 -5.20 -37.71
CA LEU A 19 -8.80 -5.27 -37.36
C LEU A 19 -8.25 -3.93 -36.83
N SER A 20 -8.67 -2.83 -37.47
CA SER A 20 -8.32 -1.47 -37.06
C SER A 20 -8.87 -1.14 -35.67
N THR A 21 -10.10 -1.56 -35.39
CA THR A 21 -10.72 -1.34 -34.07
C THR A 21 -9.99 -2.11 -32.98
N ILE A 22 -9.63 -3.37 -33.21
CA ILE A 22 -8.87 -4.19 -32.26
C ILE A 22 -7.50 -3.55 -32.00
N PHE A 23 -6.82 -3.09 -33.05
CA PHE A 23 -5.51 -2.42 -32.95
C PHE A 23 -5.60 -1.11 -32.15
N PHE A 24 -6.67 -0.33 -32.35
CA PHE A 24 -6.92 0.89 -31.60
C PHE A 24 -7.11 0.61 -30.10
N PHE A 25 -7.92 -0.40 -29.73
CA PHE A 25 -8.08 -0.79 -28.33
C PHE A 25 -6.80 -1.37 -27.73
N PHE A 26 -5.98 -2.05 -28.51
CA PHE A 26 -4.68 -2.55 -28.07
C PHE A 26 -3.72 -1.41 -27.77
N ILE A 27 -3.68 -0.37 -28.59
CA ILE A 27 -2.87 0.84 -28.32
C ILE A 27 -3.38 1.56 -27.06
N LEU A 28 -4.72 1.71 -26.91
CA LEU A 28 -5.30 2.27 -25.69
C LEU A 28 -4.92 1.46 -24.46
N TYR A 29 -4.99 0.14 -24.53
CA TYR A 29 -4.58 -0.76 -23.45
C TYR A 29 -3.11 -0.54 -23.06
N ILE A 30 -2.19 -0.49 -24.04
CA ILE A 30 -0.78 -0.20 -23.80
C ILE A 30 -0.61 1.19 -23.17
N PHE A 31 -1.30 2.21 -23.68
CA PHE A 31 -1.22 3.58 -23.19
C PHE A 31 -1.68 3.67 -21.72
N PHE A 32 -2.79 3.04 -21.37
CA PHE A 32 -3.28 2.98 -20.00
C PHE A 32 -2.42 2.10 -19.09
N SER A 33 -1.86 1.02 -19.63
CA SER A 33 -0.96 0.12 -18.90
C SER A 33 0.39 0.75 -18.59
N TYR A 34 0.91 1.57 -19.51
CA TYR A 34 2.19 2.27 -19.33
C TYR A 34 2.08 3.47 -18.39
N LYS A 35 0.93 4.13 -18.39
CA LYS A 35 0.61 5.20 -17.47
C LYS A 35 -0.09 4.59 -16.26
N ASN A 36 0.69 4.26 -15.22
CA ASN A 36 0.19 3.82 -13.90
C ASN A 36 -0.54 4.98 -13.20
N THR A 37 -1.54 5.56 -13.89
CA THR A 37 -2.38 6.64 -13.38
C THR A 37 -3.41 6.04 -12.44
N ARG A 38 -3.16 6.15 -11.16
CA ARG A 38 -4.18 5.89 -10.13
C ARG A 38 -5.20 7.02 -10.18
N PHE A 39 -6.37 6.75 -10.68
CA PHE A 39 -7.49 7.67 -10.59
C PHE A 39 -8.18 7.44 -9.24
N ASP A 40 -8.07 8.43 -8.37
CA ASP A 40 -8.91 8.49 -7.17
C ASP A 40 -10.29 9.01 -7.61
N LEU A 41 -11.25 8.09 -7.67
CA LEU A 41 -12.63 8.38 -8.05
C LEU A 41 -13.47 8.89 -6.88
N THR A 42 -12.88 9.09 -5.69
CA THR A 42 -13.59 9.64 -4.56
C THR A 42 -13.65 11.16 -4.66
N SER A 43 -14.83 11.75 -4.44
CA SER A 43 -15.04 13.20 -4.49
C SER A 43 -14.15 13.96 -3.49
N ASP A 44 -13.75 13.32 -2.39
CA ASP A 44 -12.98 13.94 -1.30
C ASP A 44 -11.47 13.67 -1.39
N LYS A 45 -11.00 12.98 -2.44
CA LYS A 45 -9.57 12.59 -2.62
C LYS A 45 -8.94 11.98 -1.35
N ARG A 46 -9.75 11.26 -0.56
CA ARG A 46 -9.34 10.67 0.74
C ARG A 46 -8.18 9.71 0.63
N TYR A 47 -7.94 9.21 -0.57
CA TYR A 47 -6.96 8.17 -0.86
C TYR A 47 -5.74 8.67 -1.62
N THR A 48 -5.59 9.98 -1.75
CA THR A 48 -4.40 10.60 -2.37
C THR A 48 -3.68 11.49 -1.39
N LEU A 49 -2.35 11.53 -1.51
CA LEU A 49 -1.54 12.46 -0.73
C LEU A 49 -1.84 13.90 -1.14
N SER A 50 -1.86 14.80 -0.15
CA SER A 50 -2.03 16.23 -0.43
C SER A 50 -0.87 16.76 -1.28
N THR A 51 -1.12 17.83 -2.03
CA THR A 51 -0.07 18.48 -2.84
C THR A 51 1.12 18.92 -1.99
N SER A 52 0.88 19.38 -0.77
CA SER A 52 1.93 19.76 0.19
C SER A 52 2.76 18.53 0.62
N SER A 53 2.11 17.41 0.93
CA SER A 53 2.79 16.14 1.26
C SER A 53 3.65 15.66 0.10
N ILE A 54 3.13 15.68 -1.13
CA ILE A 54 3.88 15.29 -2.33
C ILE A 54 5.11 16.18 -2.51
N LYS A 55 4.98 17.50 -2.32
CA LYS A 55 6.11 18.43 -2.40
C LYS A 55 7.18 18.10 -1.37
N THR A 56 6.78 17.84 -0.13
CA THR A 56 7.70 17.46 0.95
C THR A 56 8.39 16.13 0.65
N ILE A 57 7.66 15.11 0.18
CA ILE A 57 8.24 13.80 -0.17
C ILE A 57 9.28 13.94 -1.30
N LYS A 58 8.99 14.74 -2.31
CA LYS A 58 9.92 14.99 -3.43
C LYS A 58 11.18 15.76 -3.01
N SER A 59 11.10 16.57 -1.97
CA SER A 59 12.26 17.34 -1.46
C SER A 59 13.20 16.52 -0.56
N ILE A 60 12.86 15.28 -0.23
CA ILE A 60 13.71 14.40 0.57
C ILE A 60 14.91 13.95 -0.26
N ASN A 61 16.11 14.38 0.14
CA ASN A 61 17.36 14.04 -0.53
C ASN A 61 18.14 12.91 0.17
N ASN A 62 17.92 12.74 1.48
CA ASN A 62 18.57 11.68 2.26
C ASN A 62 17.72 10.42 2.28
N PRO A 63 18.35 9.23 2.39
CA PRO A 63 17.60 7.98 2.54
C PRO A 63 16.73 7.98 3.80
N VAL A 64 15.47 7.63 3.64
CA VAL A 64 14.50 7.46 4.71
C VAL A 64 13.94 6.05 4.66
N SER A 65 14.00 5.34 5.77
CA SER A 65 13.45 3.99 5.90
C SER A 65 12.33 3.94 6.94
N PHE A 66 11.24 3.28 6.59
CA PHE A 66 10.09 3.06 7.46
C PHE A 66 10.03 1.58 7.85
N LYS A 67 10.08 1.29 9.14
CA LYS A 67 9.87 -0.05 9.70
C LYS A 67 8.50 -0.09 10.38
N ILE A 68 7.58 -0.87 9.85
CA ILE A 68 6.18 -0.92 10.25
C ILE A 68 5.94 -2.19 11.03
N PHE A 69 5.61 -2.06 12.32
CA PHE A 69 5.42 -3.20 13.24
C PHE A 69 3.94 -3.59 13.32
N LEU A 70 3.34 -3.84 12.17
CA LEU A 70 1.96 -4.31 12.04
C LEU A 70 1.95 -5.46 11.03
N SER A 71 2.42 -6.64 11.46
CA SER A 71 2.54 -7.83 10.61
C SER A 71 2.23 -9.10 11.40
N GLY A 72 2.27 -10.23 10.69
CA GLY A 72 1.92 -11.54 11.22
C GLY A 72 0.42 -11.84 11.13
N ASP A 73 -0.03 -12.77 11.97
CA ASP A 73 -1.46 -13.12 12.07
C ASP A 73 -2.22 -12.03 12.84
N LEU A 74 -3.00 -11.25 12.13
CA LEU A 74 -3.72 -10.08 12.64
C LEU A 74 -5.23 -10.28 12.51
N PRO A 75 -6.03 -9.79 13.48
CA PRO A 75 -7.48 -9.78 13.36
C PRO A 75 -7.95 -8.88 12.20
N PRO A 76 -9.21 -9.06 11.71
CA PRO A 76 -9.70 -8.38 10.51
C PRO A 76 -9.48 -6.86 10.49
N GLY A 77 -9.79 -6.16 11.59
CA GLY A 77 -9.61 -4.71 11.68
C GLY A 77 -8.14 -4.27 11.53
N MET A 78 -7.19 -5.05 12.09
CA MET A 78 -5.77 -4.79 11.96
C MET A 78 -5.23 -5.12 10.58
N ARG A 79 -5.78 -6.16 9.92
CA ARG A 79 -5.45 -6.45 8.51
C ARG A 79 -5.87 -5.30 7.60
N TYR A 80 -7.06 -4.73 7.85
CA TYR A 80 -7.52 -3.56 7.12
C TYR A 80 -6.56 -2.37 7.32
N LEU A 81 -6.21 -2.05 8.58
CA LEU A 81 -5.24 -0.98 8.90
C LEU A 81 -3.89 -1.22 8.21
N LYS A 82 -3.37 -2.45 8.25
CA LYS A 82 -2.14 -2.83 7.54
C LYS A 82 -2.24 -2.56 6.03
N SER A 83 -3.37 -2.91 5.41
CA SER A 83 -3.58 -2.71 3.98
C SER A 83 -3.61 -1.22 3.61
N GLU A 84 -4.25 -0.39 4.44
CA GLU A 84 -4.30 1.06 4.24
C GLU A 84 -2.92 1.71 4.41
N ILE A 85 -2.16 1.30 5.41
CA ILE A 85 -0.77 1.76 5.60
C ILE A 85 0.07 1.36 4.39
N ASN A 86 -0.04 0.11 3.93
CA ASN A 86 0.70 -0.36 2.76
C ASN A 86 0.38 0.48 1.52
N ARG A 87 -0.89 0.81 1.33
CA ARG A 87 -1.33 1.66 0.22
C ARG A 87 -0.71 3.06 0.28
N ILE A 88 -0.70 3.68 1.48
CA ILE A 88 -0.07 4.98 1.70
C ILE A 88 1.44 4.90 1.44
N MET A 89 2.11 3.85 1.93
CA MET A 89 3.55 3.67 1.75
C MET A 89 3.94 3.46 0.28
N ILE A 90 3.11 2.75 -0.48
CA ILE A 90 3.31 2.59 -1.93
C ILE A 90 3.23 3.96 -2.61
N ASP A 91 2.27 4.80 -2.22
CA ASP A 91 2.08 6.12 -2.80
C ASP A 91 3.24 7.07 -2.43
N ILE A 92 3.66 7.09 -1.18
CA ILE A 92 4.84 7.83 -0.73
C ILE A 92 6.09 7.40 -1.53
N LYS A 93 6.34 6.11 -1.63
CA LYS A 93 7.49 5.56 -2.38
C LYS A 93 7.41 5.88 -3.87
N TYR A 94 6.22 5.94 -4.45
CA TYR A 94 6.03 6.31 -5.85
C TYR A 94 6.58 7.71 -6.16
N HIS A 95 6.40 8.67 -5.24
CA HIS A 95 6.86 10.04 -5.42
C HIS A 95 8.36 10.24 -5.16
N ASN A 96 9.03 9.33 -4.44
CA ASN A 96 10.49 9.37 -4.22
C ASN A 96 11.08 7.97 -4.07
N LYS A 97 11.15 7.24 -5.17
CA LYS A 97 11.61 5.84 -5.21
C LYS A 97 13.05 5.65 -4.75
N LYS A 98 13.91 6.67 -4.96
CA LYS A 98 15.33 6.60 -4.70
C LYS A 98 15.65 6.66 -3.20
N ASN A 99 14.97 7.55 -2.49
CA ASN A 99 15.34 7.86 -1.11
C ASN A 99 14.37 7.27 -0.08
N ILE A 100 13.26 6.67 -0.49
CA ILE A 100 12.27 6.09 0.42
C ILE A 100 12.21 4.59 0.29
N SER A 101 12.35 3.93 1.43
CA SER A 101 12.16 2.48 1.59
C SER A 101 11.21 2.19 2.74
N TYR A 102 10.46 1.10 2.66
CA TYR A 102 9.63 0.63 3.76
C TYR A 102 9.58 -0.89 3.81
N GLN A 103 9.36 -1.41 5.02
CA GLN A 103 9.17 -2.84 5.25
C GLN A 103 8.22 -3.07 6.44
N PHE A 104 7.44 -4.14 6.34
CA PHE A 104 6.66 -4.64 7.46
C PHE A 104 7.49 -5.65 8.23
N ILE A 105 7.64 -5.43 9.53
CA ILE A 105 8.39 -6.31 10.44
C ILE A 105 7.39 -7.16 11.20
N ASP A 106 7.54 -8.47 11.10
CA ASP A 106 6.84 -9.44 11.93
C ASP A 106 7.78 -9.87 13.05
N LEU A 107 7.48 -9.43 14.26
CA LEU A 107 8.30 -9.73 15.44
C LEU A 107 8.31 -11.23 15.79
N ASP A 108 7.27 -11.97 15.38
CA ASP A 108 7.18 -13.41 15.67
C ASP A 108 8.07 -14.25 14.75
N ASN A 109 8.51 -13.67 13.61
CA ASN A 109 9.40 -14.33 12.65
C ASN A 109 10.88 -13.97 12.85
N LEU A 110 11.20 -13.16 13.88
CA LEU A 110 12.59 -12.79 14.21
C LEU A 110 13.18 -13.77 15.22
N SER A 111 14.53 -13.80 15.29
CA SER A 111 15.22 -14.46 16.38
C SER A 111 14.94 -13.76 17.72
N ASP A 112 15.03 -14.48 18.84
CA ASP A 112 14.73 -13.92 20.16
C ASP A 112 15.58 -12.67 20.48
N ASN A 113 16.83 -12.66 20.07
CA ASN A 113 17.72 -11.50 20.28
C ASN A 113 17.26 -10.27 19.49
N GLU A 114 16.91 -10.45 18.22
CA GLU A 114 16.42 -9.36 17.37
C GLU A 114 15.05 -8.86 17.86
N LYS A 115 14.17 -9.79 18.22
CA LYS A 115 12.84 -9.49 18.78
C LYS A 115 12.96 -8.61 20.00
N ASN A 116 13.78 -9.00 20.98
CA ASN A 116 13.97 -8.23 22.21
C ASN A 116 14.56 -6.85 21.92
N LEU A 117 15.55 -6.75 21.02
CA LEU A 117 16.14 -5.49 20.61
C LEU A 117 15.09 -4.54 20.02
N TYR A 118 14.19 -5.04 19.15
CA TYR A 118 13.12 -4.22 18.61
C TYR A 118 12.07 -3.86 19.65
N ILE A 119 11.72 -4.76 20.57
CA ILE A 119 10.77 -4.49 21.65
C ILE A 119 11.29 -3.36 22.54
N ASP A 120 12.52 -3.44 23.01
CA ASP A 120 13.15 -2.42 23.85
C ASP A 120 13.19 -1.06 23.12
N LYS A 121 13.53 -1.09 21.85
CA LYS A 121 13.54 0.09 21.00
C LYS A 121 12.14 0.70 20.80
N LEU A 122 11.13 -0.10 20.57
CA LEU A 122 9.75 0.36 20.41
C LEU A 122 9.24 1.01 21.71
N ILE A 123 9.48 0.36 22.85
CA ILE A 123 9.09 0.89 24.15
C ILE A 123 9.82 2.22 24.45
N SER A 124 11.13 2.30 24.16
CA SER A 124 11.90 3.55 24.34
C SER A 124 11.39 4.71 23.50
N LYS A 125 10.67 4.41 22.41
CA LYS A 125 10.03 5.37 21.50
C LYS A 125 8.52 5.54 21.76
N ASN A 126 8.03 5.14 22.95
CA ASN A 126 6.65 5.21 23.37
C ASN A 126 5.66 4.38 22.51
N ILE A 127 6.15 3.40 21.76
CA ILE A 127 5.31 2.41 21.09
C ILE A 127 5.12 1.24 22.07
N ASN A 128 4.04 1.29 22.83
CA ASN A 128 3.74 0.27 23.83
C ASN A 128 3.03 -0.94 23.22
N PRO A 129 3.22 -2.14 23.81
CA PRO A 129 2.48 -3.32 23.38
C PRO A 129 0.98 -3.14 23.61
N THR A 130 0.19 -3.63 22.68
CA THR A 130 -1.26 -3.67 22.74
C THR A 130 -1.74 -5.10 22.62
N ASP A 131 -2.51 -5.59 23.57
CA ASP A 131 -3.07 -6.93 23.51
C ASP A 131 -4.40 -6.89 22.77
N LEU A 132 -4.44 -7.54 21.61
CA LEU A 132 -5.64 -7.68 20.79
C LEU A 132 -6.36 -8.97 21.19
N VAL A 133 -7.62 -8.84 21.57
CA VAL A 133 -8.48 -9.97 21.93
C VAL A 133 -9.51 -10.16 20.83
N TYR A 134 -9.54 -11.35 20.22
CA TYR A 134 -10.53 -11.67 19.19
C TYR A 134 -10.94 -13.14 19.24
N ASN A 135 -12.14 -13.43 18.77
CA ASN A 135 -12.69 -14.76 18.73
C ASN A 135 -12.42 -15.39 17.35
N THR A 136 -12.04 -16.65 17.35
CA THR A 136 -11.90 -17.48 16.15
C THR A 136 -12.76 -18.74 16.33
N GLU A 137 -12.90 -19.52 15.28
CA GLU A 137 -13.56 -20.86 15.35
C GLU A 137 -12.90 -21.78 16.38
N LYS A 138 -11.61 -21.57 16.67
CA LYS A 138 -10.82 -22.34 17.65
C LYS A 138 -10.87 -21.77 19.07
N GLY A 139 -11.60 -20.67 19.30
CA GLY A 139 -11.73 -20.03 20.60
C GLY A 139 -11.18 -18.60 20.63
N ARG A 140 -11.07 -18.07 21.84
CA ARG A 140 -10.55 -16.71 22.11
C ARG A 140 -9.04 -16.71 22.01
N ILE A 141 -8.52 -15.80 21.19
CA ILE A 141 -7.07 -15.57 21.01
C ILE A 141 -6.70 -14.20 21.58
N ILE A 142 -5.56 -14.15 22.28
CA ILE A 142 -4.94 -12.90 22.70
C ILE A 142 -3.62 -12.78 21.94
N LYS A 143 -3.50 -11.73 21.13
CA LYS A 143 -2.27 -11.45 20.37
C LYS A 143 -1.68 -10.12 20.79
N ARG A 144 -0.42 -10.13 21.18
CA ARG A 144 0.34 -8.91 21.48
C ARG A 144 0.93 -8.33 20.21
N VAL A 145 0.66 -7.06 19.95
CA VAL A 145 1.17 -6.30 18.81
C VAL A 145 1.81 -5.01 19.27
N PHE A 146 2.68 -4.45 18.44
CA PHE A 146 3.29 -3.13 18.65
C PHE A 146 2.86 -2.22 17.49
N PRO A 147 1.70 -1.55 17.58
CA PRO A 147 1.13 -0.82 16.46
C PRO A 147 1.85 0.51 16.25
N GLY A 148 2.99 0.47 15.59
CA GLY A 148 3.83 1.63 15.37
C GLY A 148 4.72 1.54 14.15
N ILE A 149 5.30 2.68 13.79
CA ILE A 149 6.28 2.84 12.71
C ILE A 149 7.52 3.50 13.29
N LEU A 150 8.69 2.94 13.02
CA LEU A 150 9.98 3.60 13.23
C LEU A 150 10.45 4.18 11.89
N ILE A 151 10.85 5.44 11.90
CA ILE A 151 11.32 6.18 10.74
C ILE A 151 12.77 6.55 10.99
N ASN A 152 13.65 6.07 10.12
CA ASN A 152 15.08 6.38 10.19
C ASN A 152 15.50 7.26 9.02
N SER A 153 16.24 8.34 9.31
CA SER A 153 16.87 9.19 8.31
C SER A 153 18.25 9.61 8.78
N GLY A 154 19.27 8.92 8.29
CA GLY A 154 20.64 9.09 8.80
C GLY A 154 20.74 8.75 10.29
N ASN A 155 21.15 9.71 11.11
CA ASN A 155 21.28 9.56 12.57
C ASN A 155 20.00 9.92 13.35
N LYS A 156 18.93 10.32 12.63
CA LYS A 156 17.65 10.67 13.26
C LYS A 156 16.69 9.49 13.19
N GLU A 157 16.03 9.25 14.30
CA GLU A 157 15.01 8.22 14.41
C GLU A 157 13.78 8.78 15.11
N GLU A 158 12.65 8.71 14.43
CA GLU A 158 11.34 9.13 14.91
C GLU A 158 10.37 7.95 14.95
N SER A 159 9.29 8.11 15.68
CA SER A 159 8.24 7.09 15.80
C SER A 159 6.85 7.65 15.55
N ILE A 160 5.98 6.81 15.01
CA ILE A 160 4.55 7.11 14.83
C ILE A 160 3.75 5.98 15.47
N LEU A 161 2.83 6.34 16.35
CA LEU A 161 1.81 5.42 16.86
C LEU A 161 0.71 5.26 15.81
N LEU A 162 0.34 4.01 15.53
CA LEU A 162 -0.73 3.69 14.57
C LEU A 162 -2.09 3.59 15.23
N LEU A 163 -2.11 3.39 16.54
CA LEU A 163 -3.32 3.37 17.37
C LEU A 163 -3.16 4.42 18.45
N THR A 164 -3.90 5.51 18.32
CA THR A 164 -4.15 6.47 19.38
C THR A 164 -5.61 6.29 19.78
N GLY A 165 -5.89 5.45 20.75
CA GLY A 165 -7.25 5.22 21.22
C GLY A 165 -7.33 5.38 22.71
N ASP A 166 -8.39 6.02 23.18
CA ASP A 166 -8.85 5.89 24.54
C ASP A 166 -8.98 4.40 24.89
N LYS A 167 -8.55 4.03 26.10
CA LYS A 167 -8.55 2.66 26.62
C LYS A 167 -9.97 2.06 26.80
N ASN A 168 -10.99 2.66 26.17
CA ASN A 168 -12.40 2.30 26.29
C ASN A 168 -12.95 1.81 24.95
N PHE A 169 -12.41 0.71 24.43
CA PHE A 169 -13.18 -0.17 23.56
C PHE A 169 -13.89 -1.20 24.43
N SER A 170 -14.96 -0.79 25.09
CA SER A 170 -16.03 -1.72 25.47
C SER A 170 -17.00 -1.82 24.29
N PRO A 171 -17.40 -3.05 23.89
CA PRO A 171 -18.42 -3.26 22.87
C PRO A 171 -19.78 -2.80 23.37
#